data_c44b964b27b7117500283f4d53b2f19f
#
_entry.id   c44b964b27b7117500283f4d53b2f19f
#
_cell.length_a   1.000
_cell.length_b   1.000
_cell.length_c   1.000
_cell.angle_alpha   90.00
_cell.angle_beta   90.00
_cell.angle_gamma   90.00
#
_symmetry.space_group_name_H-M   'P 1'
#
loop_
_entity.id
_entity.type
_entity.pdbx_description
1 polymer ?
#
loop_
_entity_poly.entity_id
_entity_poly.type
_entity_poly.pdbx_seq_one_letter_code
_entity_poly.pdbx_strand_id
1 'polypeptide(L)'
;MTDELTFPAPTAPPAPDRPGTGWWRDAVIYQIYVRSFGDGDGDGVGDLPGARARLPYVKELGADAVWLTPFYASPQADGGYDVADHRAVDPLFGTLDDAQAFLDTAHELGLRVIVDIVPNHTSDQHPWFRDPDLARERYVFRAGRGTHGELPPNDWESVFGGPAWTRTDRGDWYLHLFAPEQPDLDWDRPEVHAEFDAILRFWLDRGVDGFRIDVAHGMVKAPGLPDVGRRQQARLIGTDVLPFFDQDGVHTIHRRWRRLLDDYSRDARPGSLPAERIGVAEAWAPDARRLARYVRPDELHQAFNFHFLQAEWDAAALRTVIDDSLAATALVGAPTTWVLSNHDVVRHATRLGGRDRARAAALLMLALPGSAYVYQGEELGLPEVTELPDAVRQDPAFFRGDGQDGFRDGCRVPLPWSGTEAPYGFGPGGSWLPQPADWAELSVEAQTGDPASTLEMYRSALAWRRALPGLGDGPMTWLDAPDGVLALRRHGFLCVLNTRTRPVEVSAEGELLLASAPLGTADGRVRLPGESCAWWASRIPTGKVAFHDRAPG
;
A
#
# COMPACT_ATOMS: atom_id res chain seq x y z
N MET A 1 4.87 31.14 30.12
CA MET A 1 5.43 29.79 30.25
C MET A 1 4.36 28.85 29.72
N THR A 2 4.53 28.38 28.53
CA THR A 2 3.65 27.37 27.93
C THR A 2 4.15 26.02 28.42
N ASP A 3 3.39 25.34 29.29
CA ASP A 3 3.67 23.97 29.64
C ASP A 3 3.49 23.13 28.36
N GLU A 4 4.58 22.60 27.82
CA GLU A 4 4.55 21.58 26.76
C GLU A 4 4.04 20.28 27.38
N LEU A 5 2.95 19.77 26.84
CA LEU A 5 2.41 18.49 27.26
C LEU A 5 3.30 17.36 26.69
N THR A 6 4.05 16.71 27.58
CA THR A 6 4.73 15.45 27.24
C THR A 6 3.73 14.31 27.38
N PHE A 7 3.61 13.48 26.32
CA PHE A 7 2.72 12.31 26.32
C PHE A 7 3.46 11.11 26.89
N PRO A 8 2.97 10.46 27.96
CA PRO A 8 3.54 9.19 28.40
C PRO A 8 3.27 8.14 27.33
N ALA A 9 4.29 7.34 26.99
CA ALA A 9 4.10 6.16 26.17
C ALA A 9 3.00 5.29 26.80
N PRO A 10 2.00 4.82 26.05
CA PRO A 10 0.98 3.96 26.62
C PRO A 10 1.65 2.68 27.10
N THR A 11 1.50 2.36 28.39
CA THR A 11 1.66 0.99 28.86
C THR A 11 0.48 0.20 28.31
N ALA A 12 0.55 -0.18 27.02
CA ALA A 12 -0.51 -0.95 26.43
C ALA A 12 -0.61 -2.31 27.15
N PRO A 13 -1.80 -2.71 27.60
CA PRO A 13 -2.01 -4.10 27.95
C PRO A 13 -1.71 -4.97 26.74
N PRO A 14 -1.24 -6.21 26.93
CA PRO A 14 -1.08 -7.14 25.81
C PRO A 14 -2.38 -7.16 25.00
N ALA A 15 -2.26 -7.02 23.67
CA ALA A 15 -3.42 -7.04 22.81
C ALA A 15 -4.26 -8.28 23.08
N PRO A 16 -5.58 -8.17 23.26
CA PRO A 16 -6.42 -9.35 23.35
C PRO A 16 -6.22 -10.17 22.08
N ASP A 17 -6.08 -11.50 22.23
CA ASP A 17 -6.05 -12.42 21.10
C ASP A 17 -7.25 -12.10 20.22
N ARG A 18 -6.99 -11.51 19.04
CA ARG A 18 -8.06 -11.25 18.08
C ARG A 18 -8.59 -12.61 17.61
N PRO A 19 -9.91 -12.85 17.62
CA PRO A 19 -10.46 -14.08 17.12
C PRO A 19 -9.96 -14.34 15.68
N GLY A 20 -9.71 -15.58 15.34
CA GLY A 20 -9.07 -15.99 14.09
C GLY A 20 -9.78 -15.62 12.79
N THR A 21 -11.02 -15.19 12.90
CA THR A 21 -11.86 -14.74 11.79
C THR A 21 -11.94 -13.22 11.78
N GLY A 22 -11.74 -12.61 10.59
CA GLY A 22 -11.86 -11.16 10.41
C GLY A 22 -10.66 -10.34 10.91
N TRP A 23 -9.51 -10.96 11.15
CA TRP A 23 -8.30 -10.25 11.60
C TRP A 23 -7.91 -9.07 10.69
N TRP A 24 -8.15 -9.23 9.41
CA TRP A 24 -7.82 -8.28 8.35
C TRP A 24 -8.72 -7.04 8.32
N ARG A 25 -9.88 -7.09 9.00
CA ARG A 25 -10.90 -6.04 8.93
C ARG A 25 -10.41 -4.70 9.50
N ASP A 26 -9.54 -4.74 10.48
CA ASP A 26 -9.00 -3.55 11.16
C ASP A 26 -7.47 -3.63 11.37
N ALA A 27 -6.82 -4.57 10.69
CA ALA A 27 -5.38 -4.77 10.78
C ALA A 27 -4.59 -3.57 10.27
N VAL A 28 -3.41 -3.39 10.83
CA VAL A 28 -2.37 -2.53 10.26
C VAL A 28 -1.32 -3.41 9.59
N ILE A 29 -1.16 -3.24 8.29
CA ILE A 29 -0.24 -4.02 7.46
C ILE A 29 0.95 -3.12 7.07
N TYR A 30 2.16 -3.57 7.34
CA TYR A 30 3.38 -2.86 6.99
C TYR A 30 3.91 -3.37 5.66
N GLN A 31 4.02 -2.48 4.66
CA GLN A 31 4.55 -2.81 3.35
C GLN A 31 6.07 -2.75 3.34
N ILE A 32 6.69 -3.86 2.96
CA ILE A 32 8.13 -4.01 2.76
C ILE A 32 8.43 -4.05 1.25
N TYR A 33 9.16 -3.05 0.76
CA TYR A 33 9.79 -3.10 -0.55
C TYR A 33 11.14 -3.79 -0.38
N VAL A 34 11.21 -5.08 -0.74
CA VAL A 34 12.31 -5.98 -0.36
C VAL A 34 13.68 -5.42 -0.70
N ARG A 35 13.85 -4.89 -1.92
CA ARG A 35 15.11 -4.29 -2.40
C ARG A 35 15.67 -3.14 -1.55
N SER A 36 14.83 -2.53 -0.71
CA SER A 36 15.16 -1.30 0.01
C SER A 36 14.90 -1.39 1.51
N PHE A 37 14.66 -2.58 2.05
CA PHE A 37 14.36 -2.73 3.46
C PHE A 37 15.60 -3.08 4.30
N GLY A 38 16.41 -4.03 3.87
CA GLY A 38 17.65 -4.39 4.54
C GLY A 38 18.48 -5.35 3.68
N ASP A 39 19.76 -5.06 3.56
CA ASP A 39 20.74 -5.85 2.80
C ASP A 39 21.46 -6.80 3.78
N GLY A 40 21.23 -8.10 3.60
CA GLY A 40 21.77 -9.14 4.46
C GLY A 40 23.06 -9.77 3.94
N ASP A 41 23.29 -9.77 2.63
CA ASP A 41 24.45 -10.39 2.00
C ASP A 41 25.55 -9.40 1.59
N GLY A 42 25.25 -8.10 1.58
CA GLY A 42 26.21 -7.02 1.37
C GLY A 42 26.45 -6.66 -0.10
N ASP A 43 25.50 -6.92 -0.97
CA ASP A 43 25.59 -6.53 -2.38
C ASP A 43 25.05 -5.12 -2.66
N GLY A 44 24.45 -4.47 -1.66
CA GLY A 44 23.86 -3.14 -1.72
C GLY A 44 22.38 -3.13 -2.12
N VAL A 45 21.76 -4.29 -2.30
CA VAL A 45 20.32 -4.48 -2.55
C VAL A 45 19.71 -5.22 -1.36
N GLY A 46 18.52 -4.84 -0.95
CA GLY A 46 17.81 -5.54 0.12
C GLY A 46 17.36 -6.93 -0.30
N ASP A 47 17.36 -7.84 0.65
CA ASP A 47 17.07 -9.25 0.46
C ASP A 47 16.17 -9.84 1.57
N LEU A 48 15.75 -11.10 1.44
CA LEU A 48 14.91 -11.79 2.42
C LEU A 48 15.62 -12.02 3.77
N PRO A 49 16.91 -12.40 3.83
CA PRO A 49 17.66 -12.46 5.09
C PRO A 49 17.74 -11.11 5.83
N GLY A 50 18.03 -10.03 5.12
CA GLY A 50 18.07 -8.67 5.67
C GLY A 50 16.69 -8.22 6.15
N ALA A 51 15.65 -8.47 5.36
CA ALA A 51 14.28 -8.17 5.73
C ALA A 51 13.84 -8.98 6.97
N ARG A 52 14.17 -10.27 7.04
CA ARG A 52 13.92 -11.13 8.21
C ARG A 52 14.58 -10.60 9.47
N ALA A 53 15.82 -10.14 9.39
CA ALA A 53 16.55 -9.58 10.54
C ALA A 53 15.87 -8.34 11.12
N ARG A 54 15.06 -7.63 10.35
CA ARG A 54 14.34 -6.40 10.72
C ARG A 54 12.87 -6.64 11.14
N LEU A 55 12.35 -7.86 11.08
CA LEU A 55 10.98 -8.17 11.53
C LEU A 55 10.67 -7.79 12.98
N PRO A 56 11.61 -7.91 13.96
CA PRO A 56 11.37 -7.42 15.32
C PRO A 56 10.99 -5.94 15.37
N TYR A 57 11.62 -5.08 14.55
CA TYR A 57 11.25 -3.67 14.44
C TYR A 57 9.80 -3.47 13.99
N VAL A 58 9.35 -4.22 12.96
CA VAL A 58 7.97 -4.14 12.47
C VAL A 58 6.97 -4.59 13.53
N LYS A 59 7.33 -5.62 14.31
CA LYS A 59 6.53 -6.05 15.46
C LYS A 59 6.46 -5.00 16.56
N GLU A 60 7.58 -4.38 16.91
CA GLU A 60 7.67 -3.30 17.91
C GLU A 60 6.91 -2.05 17.45
N LEU A 61 6.95 -1.73 16.16
CA LEU A 61 6.14 -0.65 15.59
C LEU A 61 4.66 -0.86 15.85
N GLY A 62 4.21 -2.10 15.87
CA GLY A 62 2.84 -2.44 16.16
C GLY A 62 2.02 -2.92 14.96
N ALA A 63 2.63 -3.36 13.86
CA ALA A 63 1.93 -3.98 12.75
C ALA A 63 1.33 -5.36 13.11
N ASP A 64 0.26 -5.75 12.43
CA ASP A 64 -0.40 -7.05 12.55
C ASP A 64 0.08 -8.02 11.46
N ALA A 65 0.52 -7.48 10.34
CA ALA A 65 1.01 -8.23 9.20
C ALA A 65 2.08 -7.45 8.43
N VAL A 66 2.82 -8.15 7.59
CA VAL A 66 3.70 -7.57 6.58
C VAL A 66 3.20 -7.92 5.18
N TRP A 67 3.40 -7.01 4.24
CA TRP A 67 3.23 -7.25 2.82
C TRP A 67 4.58 -7.11 2.13
N LEU A 68 5.05 -8.18 1.48
CA LEU A 68 6.28 -8.20 0.68
C LEU A 68 5.95 -7.89 -0.78
N THR A 69 6.68 -6.93 -1.38
CA THR A 69 6.70 -6.78 -2.85
C THR A 69 7.37 -7.98 -3.52
N PRO A 70 7.23 -8.19 -4.85
CA PRO A 70 7.74 -9.39 -5.51
C PRO A 70 9.23 -9.65 -5.23
N PHE A 71 9.52 -10.88 -4.86
CA PHE A 71 10.87 -11.41 -4.64
C PHE A 71 11.12 -12.66 -5.49
N TYR A 72 10.28 -12.88 -6.48
CA TYR A 72 10.32 -14.02 -7.40
C TYR A 72 11.40 -13.87 -8.44
N ALA A 73 11.77 -14.99 -9.09
CA ALA A 73 12.70 -14.97 -10.22
C ALA A 73 12.23 -14.00 -11.30
N SER A 74 13.04 -12.97 -11.59
CA SER A 74 12.70 -11.87 -12.47
C SER A 74 13.98 -11.25 -13.07
N PRO A 75 13.97 -10.86 -14.36
CA PRO A 75 15.04 -10.04 -14.94
C PRO A 75 15.13 -8.61 -14.36
N GLN A 76 14.18 -8.22 -13.52
CA GLN A 76 14.12 -6.90 -12.86
C GLN A 76 13.89 -5.74 -13.84
N ALA A 77 13.21 -5.97 -14.96
CA ALA A 77 12.85 -4.92 -15.92
C ALA A 77 11.89 -3.89 -15.31
N ASP A 78 11.07 -4.31 -14.33
CA ASP A 78 10.18 -3.44 -13.56
C ASP A 78 10.26 -3.76 -12.05
N GLY A 79 11.49 -3.77 -11.52
CA GLY A 79 11.70 -3.90 -10.07
C GLY A 79 11.12 -5.18 -9.44
N GLY A 80 11.03 -6.27 -10.21
CA GLY A 80 10.50 -7.57 -9.78
C GLY A 80 9.06 -7.84 -10.24
N TYR A 81 8.35 -6.86 -10.80
CA TYR A 81 6.98 -7.06 -11.32
C TYR A 81 6.94 -7.75 -12.69
N ASP A 82 8.08 -7.91 -13.37
CA ASP A 82 8.26 -8.77 -14.55
C ASP A 82 8.65 -10.19 -14.11
N VAL A 83 7.70 -10.96 -13.59
CA VAL A 83 7.96 -12.27 -12.97
C VAL A 83 8.17 -13.35 -14.03
N ALA A 84 9.31 -14.03 -13.97
CA ALA A 84 9.63 -15.18 -14.83
C ALA A 84 9.20 -16.53 -14.24
N ASP A 85 9.20 -16.68 -12.92
CA ASP A 85 8.68 -17.84 -12.19
C ASP A 85 8.20 -17.44 -10.80
N HIS A 86 6.89 -17.50 -10.56
CA HIS A 86 6.28 -17.19 -9.25
C HIS A 86 6.58 -18.21 -8.14
N ARG A 87 7.18 -19.37 -8.47
CA ARG A 87 7.52 -20.43 -7.51
C ARG A 87 9.01 -20.52 -7.20
N ALA A 88 9.81 -19.67 -7.81
CA ALA A 88 11.23 -19.52 -7.52
C ALA A 88 11.52 -18.16 -6.90
N VAL A 89 12.45 -18.10 -5.97
CA VAL A 89 12.99 -16.86 -5.43
C VAL A 89 14.13 -16.39 -6.33
N ASP A 90 14.18 -15.10 -6.64
CA ASP A 90 15.28 -14.51 -7.39
C ASP A 90 16.57 -14.60 -6.57
N PRO A 91 17.70 -15.02 -7.17
CA PRO A 91 18.98 -15.07 -6.47
C PRO A 91 19.40 -13.73 -5.83
N LEU A 92 18.91 -12.60 -6.36
CA LEU A 92 19.11 -11.27 -5.77
C LEU A 92 18.48 -11.14 -4.37
N PHE A 93 17.44 -11.90 -4.09
CA PHE A 93 16.71 -11.82 -2.82
C PHE A 93 16.94 -13.03 -1.91
N GLY A 94 17.71 -14.02 -2.35
CA GLY A 94 18.02 -15.23 -1.61
C GLY A 94 17.47 -16.50 -2.23
N THR A 95 17.00 -17.40 -1.40
CA THR A 95 16.54 -18.74 -1.77
C THR A 95 15.10 -19.00 -1.30
N LEU A 96 14.52 -20.10 -1.76
CA LEU A 96 13.21 -20.54 -1.26
C LEU A 96 13.24 -20.90 0.24
N ASP A 97 14.40 -21.36 0.74
CA ASP A 97 14.61 -21.62 2.18
C ASP A 97 14.65 -20.30 2.97
N ASP A 98 15.21 -19.22 2.41
CA ASP A 98 15.17 -17.89 3.03
C ASP A 98 13.75 -17.34 3.07
N ALA A 99 12.95 -17.55 2.03
CA ALA A 99 11.53 -17.21 2.04
C ALA A 99 10.77 -17.97 3.12
N GLN A 100 11.02 -19.29 3.29
CA GLN A 100 10.42 -20.07 4.36
C GLN A 100 10.88 -19.59 5.74
N ALA A 101 12.16 -19.31 5.92
CA ALA A 101 12.69 -18.79 7.18
C ALA A 101 12.11 -17.40 7.52
N PHE A 102 11.83 -16.56 6.51
CA PHE A 102 11.12 -15.29 6.73
C PHE A 102 9.69 -15.52 7.24
N LEU A 103 8.93 -16.43 6.60
CA LEU A 103 7.58 -16.80 7.01
C LEU A 103 7.55 -17.31 8.45
N ASP A 104 8.43 -18.26 8.77
CA ASP A 104 8.52 -18.87 10.10
C ASP A 104 8.83 -17.82 11.17
N THR A 105 9.82 -16.94 10.92
CA THR A 105 10.18 -15.86 11.85
C THR A 105 9.04 -14.85 12.03
N ALA A 106 8.34 -14.47 10.96
CA ALA A 106 7.18 -13.59 11.04
C ALA A 106 6.08 -14.19 11.93
N HIS A 107 5.77 -15.48 11.72
CA HIS A 107 4.77 -16.20 12.49
C HIS A 107 5.18 -16.37 13.97
N GLU A 108 6.44 -16.66 14.27
CA GLU A 108 6.97 -16.69 15.64
C GLU A 108 6.78 -15.35 16.36
N LEU A 109 6.92 -14.23 15.65
CA LEU A 109 6.66 -12.89 16.17
C LEU A 109 5.17 -12.54 16.21
N GLY A 110 4.29 -13.42 15.72
CA GLY A 110 2.85 -13.16 15.61
C GLY A 110 2.49 -12.13 14.53
N LEU A 111 3.30 -12.02 13.49
CA LEU A 111 3.03 -11.26 12.28
C LEU A 111 2.51 -12.20 11.18
N ARG A 112 1.48 -11.77 10.45
CA ARG A 112 1.04 -12.46 9.23
C ARG A 112 1.83 -11.98 8.03
N VAL A 113 1.88 -12.80 6.98
CA VAL A 113 2.62 -12.47 5.77
C VAL A 113 1.70 -12.50 4.55
N ILE A 114 1.65 -11.36 3.86
CA ILE A 114 1.00 -11.18 2.56
C ILE A 114 2.11 -11.08 1.52
N VAL A 115 2.03 -11.89 0.46
CA VAL A 115 2.96 -11.79 -0.67
C VAL A 115 2.26 -11.22 -1.90
N ASP A 116 3.02 -10.57 -2.74
CA ASP A 116 2.51 -10.05 -4.02
C ASP A 116 2.33 -11.18 -5.03
N ILE A 117 1.33 -11.10 -5.90
CA ILE A 117 1.26 -11.90 -7.13
C ILE A 117 0.95 -10.96 -8.30
N VAL A 118 1.53 -11.25 -9.45
CA VAL A 118 1.42 -10.43 -10.66
C VAL A 118 0.68 -11.23 -11.74
N PRO A 119 -0.67 -11.17 -11.79
CA PRO A 119 -1.44 -12.04 -12.67
C PRO A 119 -1.78 -11.41 -14.02
N ASN A 120 -1.61 -10.11 -14.21
CA ASN A 120 -1.93 -9.47 -15.49
C ASN A 120 -0.97 -9.87 -16.60
N HIS A 121 0.31 -10.04 -16.28
CA HIS A 121 1.41 -10.28 -17.22
C HIS A 121 2.49 -11.16 -16.56
N THR A 122 3.45 -11.59 -17.35
CA THR A 122 4.70 -12.20 -16.86
C THR A 122 5.90 -11.48 -17.46
N SER A 123 7.12 -11.86 -17.06
CA SER A 123 8.30 -11.49 -17.83
C SER A 123 8.26 -12.11 -19.24
N ASP A 124 8.88 -11.46 -20.21
CA ASP A 124 9.19 -12.04 -21.53
C ASP A 124 10.18 -13.21 -21.43
N GLN A 125 10.84 -13.39 -20.27
CA GLN A 125 11.71 -14.53 -19.97
C GLN A 125 10.94 -15.73 -19.38
N HIS A 126 9.65 -15.60 -19.13
CA HIS A 126 8.82 -16.71 -18.69
C HIS A 126 8.83 -17.85 -19.72
N PRO A 127 8.95 -19.14 -19.32
CA PRO A 127 9.00 -20.27 -20.25
C PRO A 127 7.89 -20.30 -21.28
N TRP A 128 6.68 -19.90 -20.93
CA TRP A 128 5.55 -19.82 -21.86
C TRP A 128 5.74 -18.78 -22.96
N PHE A 129 6.35 -17.62 -22.66
CA PHE A 129 6.56 -16.60 -23.65
C PHE A 129 7.75 -16.87 -24.56
N ARG A 130 8.78 -17.53 -24.01
CA ARG A 130 9.97 -17.95 -24.76
C ARG A 130 9.69 -19.06 -25.77
N ASP A 131 8.67 -19.86 -25.55
CA ASP A 131 8.17 -20.82 -26.54
C ASP A 131 7.16 -20.10 -27.46
N PRO A 132 7.47 -19.90 -28.77
CA PRO A 132 6.64 -19.10 -29.66
C PRO A 132 5.24 -19.65 -29.90
N ASP A 133 5.01 -20.94 -29.70
CA ASP A 133 3.70 -21.56 -29.90
C ASP A 133 2.88 -21.48 -28.60
N LEU A 134 3.48 -21.75 -27.44
CA LEU A 134 2.85 -21.53 -26.13
C LEU A 134 2.52 -20.05 -25.89
N ALA A 135 3.39 -19.14 -26.34
CA ALA A 135 3.13 -17.70 -26.21
C ALA A 135 1.79 -17.30 -26.83
N ARG A 136 1.49 -17.80 -28.03
CA ARG A 136 0.22 -17.48 -28.72
C ARG A 136 -1.01 -18.14 -28.10
N GLU A 137 -0.80 -19.18 -27.32
CA GLU A 137 -1.87 -19.88 -26.60
C GLU A 137 -2.13 -19.27 -25.22
N ARG A 138 -1.19 -18.53 -24.62
CA ARG A 138 -1.24 -18.07 -23.22
C ARG A 138 -1.29 -16.55 -23.08
N TYR A 139 -0.85 -15.80 -24.09
CA TYR A 139 -0.79 -14.34 -24.08
C TYR A 139 -1.68 -13.70 -25.14
N VAL A 140 -1.96 -12.42 -25.00
CA VAL A 140 -2.81 -11.69 -25.94
C VAL A 140 -2.04 -11.35 -27.19
N PHE A 141 -2.25 -12.14 -28.26
CA PHE A 141 -1.71 -11.89 -29.59
C PHE A 141 -2.79 -11.54 -30.58
N ARG A 142 -2.50 -10.61 -31.51
CA ARG A 142 -3.44 -10.22 -32.59
C ARG A 142 -2.68 -9.92 -33.88
N ALA A 143 -3.37 -10.08 -34.99
CA ALA A 143 -2.89 -9.58 -36.29
C ALA A 143 -2.89 -8.04 -36.29
N GLY A 144 -1.87 -7.44 -36.88
CA GLY A 144 -1.83 -6.01 -37.04
C GLY A 144 -2.82 -5.48 -38.08
N ARG A 145 -3.08 -4.19 -38.05
CA ARG A 145 -3.84 -3.46 -39.07
C ARG A 145 -2.92 -3.03 -40.21
N GLY A 146 -3.52 -2.54 -41.29
CA GLY A 146 -2.80 -2.18 -42.53
C GLY A 146 -2.74 -3.34 -43.53
N THR A 147 -2.20 -3.07 -44.72
CA THR A 147 -2.21 -4.05 -45.83
C THR A 147 -1.26 -5.24 -45.54
N HIS A 148 -0.24 -5.00 -44.75
CA HIS A 148 0.79 -6.01 -44.40
C HIS A 148 0.88 -6.24 -42.87
N GLY A 149 -0.13 -5.82 -42.10
CA GLY A 149 -0.12 -5.94 -40.64
C GLY A 149 0.93 -5.06 -39.96
N GLU A 150 1.32 -3.97 -40.60
CA GLU A 150 2.38 -3.06 -40.16
C GLU A 150 1.96 -2.10 -39.04
N LEU A 151 0.65 -1.93 -38.80
CA LEU A 151 0.12 -1.10 -37.74
C LEU A 151 -0.37 -1.95 -36.56
N PRO A 152 -0.31 -1.45 -35.32
CA PRO A 152 -0.79 -2.18 -34.15
C PRO A 152 -2.29 -2.52 -34.26
N PRO A 153 -2.76 -3.56 -33.55
CA PRO A 153 -4.18 -4.01 -33.59
C PRO A 153 -5.19 -2.94 -33.19
N ASN A 154 -4.83 -2.04 -32.30
CA ASN A 154 -5.63 -0.90 -31.85
C ASN A 154 -4.74 0.26 -31.41
N ASP A 155 -5.32 1.31 -30.86
CA ASP A 155 -4.63 2.54 -30.44
C ASP A 155 -4.21 2.55 -28.96
N TRP A 156 -4.16 1.39 -28.30
CA TRP A 156 -3.83 1.33 -26.89
C TRP A 156 -2.39 1.76 -26.61
N GLU A 157 -2.25 2.53 -25.53
CA GLU A 157 -0.97 3.02 -25.02
C GLU A 157 -0.57 2.29 -23.75
N SER A 158 0.73 2.07 -23.57
CA SER A 158 1.32 1.51 -22.36
C SER A 158 1.21 2.49 -21.20
N VAL A 159 1.04 1.97 -19.99
CA VAL A 159 1.07 2.74 -18.73
C VAL A 159 2.40 3.49 -18.57
N PHE A 160 3.50 2.92 -19.07
CA PHE A 160 4.83 3.53 -19.05
C PHE A 160 5.14 4.41 -20.28
N GLY A 161 4.15 4.65 -21.12
CA GLY A 161 4.30 5.46 -22.34
C GLY A 161 4.59 4.64 -23.59
N GLY A 162 4.26 5.24 -24.73
CA GLY A 162 4.38 4.59 -26.04
C GLY A 162 3.23 3.58 -26.30
N PRO A 163 3.27 2.86 -27.46
CA PRO A 163 2.27 1.87 -27.80
C PRO A 163 2.25 0.69 -26.81
N ALA A 164 1.06 0.12 -26.56
CA ALA A 164 0.89 -1.10 -25.77
C ALA A 164 1.08 -2.40 -26.57
N TRP A 165 1.55 -2.31 -27.79
CA TRP A 165 1.72 -3.44 -28.68
C TRP A 165 3.13 -3.48 -29.27
N THR A 166 3.74 -4.66 -29.26
CA THR A 166 5.03 -4.91 -29.91
C THR A 166 4.87 -5.96 -31.01
N ARG A 167 5.41 -5.65 -32.22
CA ARG A 167 5.36 -6.56 -33.36
C ARG A 167 6.44 -7.62 -33.25
N THR A 168 6.06 -8.89 -33.47
CA THR A 168 7.02 -10.01 -33.48
C THR A 168 7.66 -10.19 -34.87
N ASP A 169 8.72 -10.98 -34.94
CA ASP A 169 9.37 -11.37 -36.20
C ASP A 169 8.44 -12.18 -37.12
N ARG A 170 7.40 -12.82 -36.56
CA ARG A 170 6.37 -13.54 -37.34
C ARG A 170 5.30 -12.62 -37.92
N GLY A 171 5.32 -11.31 -37.56
CA GLY A 171 4.46 -10.28 -38.11
C GLY A 171 3.15 -10.06 -37.35
N ASP A 172 2.85 -10.85 -36.35
CA ASP A 172 1.79 -10.60 -35.37
C ASP A 172 2.25 -9.68 -34.24
N TRP A 173 1.33 -9.26 -33.36
CA TRP A 173 1.58 -8.32 -32.28
C TRP A 173 1.15 -8.92 -30.96
N TYR A 174 1.96 -8.74 -29.91
CA TYR A 174 1.54 -9.06 -28.54
C TYR A 174 1.26 -7.80 -27.74
N LEU A 175 0.29 -7.92 -26.83
CA LEU A 175 -0.10 -6.85 -25.92
C LEU A 175 0.86 -6.80 -24.71
N HIS A 176 1.20 -5.58 -24.31
CA HIS A 176 1.86 -5.29 -23.02
C HIS A 176 1.33 -3.95 -22.49
N LEU A 177 0.44 -3.98 -21.51
CA LEU A 177 -0.08 -2.75 -20.92
C LEU A 177 0.98 -1.98 -20.13
N PHE A 178 2.08 -2.65 -19.78
CA PHE A 178 3.27 -2.10 -19.12
C PHE A 178 4.47 -2.10 -20.08
N ALA A 179 5.64 -2.53 -19.63
CA ALA A 179 6.82 -2.59 -20.49
C ALA A 179 6.69 -3.69 -21.56
N PRO A 180 7.39 -3.61 -22.71
CA PRO A 180 7.45 -4.69 -23.70
C PRO A 180 7.95 -6.02 -23.11
N GLU A 181 8.75 -5.95 -22.06
CA GLU A 181 9.24 -7.09 -21.29
C GLU A 181 8.16 -7.73 -20.40
N GLN A 182 6.93 -7.17 -20.39
CA GLN A 182 5.80 -7.62 -19.56
C GLN A 182 4.58 -7.98 -20.43
N PRO A 183 4.63 -9.07 -21.23
CA PRO A 183 3.53 -9.48 -22.09
C PRO A 183 2.28 -9.84 -21.28
N ASP A 184 1.11 -9.35 -21.71
CA ASP A 184 -0.17 -9.57 -21.04
C ASP A 184 -0.70 -10.98 -21.29
N LEU A 185 -1.11 -11.66 -20.22
CA LEU A 185 -1.73 -12.99 -20.25
C LEU A 185 -3.16 -12.94 -20.80
N ASP A 186 -3.53 -13.99 -21.54
CA ASP A 186 -4.89 -14.18 -22.05
C ASP A 186 -5.74 -14.94 -21.02
N TRP A 187 -6.49 -14.22 -20.20
CA TRP A 187 -7.34 -14.81 -19.16
C TRP A 187 -8.60 -15.51 -19.68
N ASP A 188 -8.83 -15.54 -20.97
CA ASP A 188 -9.82 -16.43 -21.57
C ASP A 188 -9.32 -17.88 -21.67
N ARG A 189 -8.06 -18.16 -21.33
CA ARG A 189 -7.42 -19.48 -21.39
C ARG A 189 -7.52 -20.22 -20.06
N PRO A 190 -8.13 -21.42 -20.05
CA PRO A 190 -8.24 -22.23 -18.82
C PRO A 190 -6.91 -22.55 -18.16
N GLU A 191 -5.85 -22.68 -18.96
CA GLU A 191 -4.50 -23.00 -18.47
C GLU A 191 -3.89 -21.84 -17.68
N VAL A 192 -4.19 -20.59 -18.02
CA VAL A 192 -3.77 -19.43 -17.24
C VAL A 192 -4.44 -19.44 -15.86
N HIS A 193 -5.74 -19.75 -15.81
CA HIS A 193 -6.44 -19.93 -14.53
C HIS A 193 -5.85 -21.06 -13.68
N ALA A 194 -5.53 -22.20 -14.32
CA ALA A 194 -4.99 -23.36 -13.61
C ALA A 194 -3.59 -23.09 -13.05
N GLU A 195 -2.78 -22.34 -13.78
CA GLU A 195 -1.44 -21.96 -13.35
C GLU A 195 -1.50 -21.04 -12.12
N PHE A 196 -2.33 -20.01 -12.14
CA PHE A 196 -2.46 -19.12 -10.99
C PHE A 196 -3.08 -19.81 -9.78
N ASP A 197 -4.00 -20.75 -9.95
CA ASP A 197 -4.45 -21.60 -8.85
C ASP A 197 -3.29 -22.42 -8.25
N ALA A 198 -2.39 -22.94 -9.08
CA ALA A 198 -1.23 -23.69 -8.63
C ALA A 198 -0.20 -22.80 -7.92
N ILE A 199 0.02 -21.58 -8.39
CA ILE A 199 0.87 -20.57 -7.76
C ILE A 199 0.32 -20.21 -6.36
N LEU A 200 -0.97 -19.91 -6.25
CA LEU A 200 -1.59 -19.60 -4.97
C LEU A 200 -1.44 -20.76 -3.98
N ARG A 201 -1.74 -21.99 -4.41
CA ARG A 201 -1.58 -23.19 -3.56
C ARG A 201 -0.14 -23.38 -3.11
N PHE A 202 0.84 -23.17 -3.99
CA PHE A 202 2.26 -23.30 -3.67
C PHE A 202 2.68 -22.44 -2.48
N TRP A 203 2.20 -21.20 -2.42
CA TRP A 203 2.52 -20.28 -1.33
C TRP A 203 1.65 -20.49 -0.09
N LEU A 204 0.37 -20.84 -0.27
CA LEU A 204 -0.50 -21.22 0.84
C LEU A 204 -0.01 -22.47 1.57
N ASP A 205 0.49 -23.47 0.84
CA ASP A 205 1.08 -24.69 1.42
C ASP A 205 2.33 -24.40 2.26
N ARG A 206 3.03 -23.27 1.98
CA ARG A 206 4.17 -22.76 2.75
C ARG A 206 3.77 -21.90 3.94
N GLY A 207 2.51 -21.57 4.07
CA GLY A 207 2.01 -20.82 5.21
C GLY A 207 1.76 -19.33 4.98
N VAL A 208 1.82 -18.84 3.73
CA VAL A 208 1.44 -17.45 3.41
C VAL A 208 0.00 -17.18 3.85
N ASP A 209 -0.24 -16.02 4.47
CA ASP A 209 -1.53 -15.65 5.04
C ASP A 209 -2.42 -14.87 4.07
N GLY A 210 -1.86 -14.41 2.97
CA GLY A 210 -2.63 -13.70 1.95
C GLY A 210 -1.83 -13.27 0.74
N PHE A 211 -2.55 -12.72 -0.23
CA PHE A 211 -1.95 -12.22 -1.47
C PHE A 211 -2.40 -10.79 -1.74
N ARG A 212 -1.47 -9.92 -2.07
CA ARG A 212 -1.77 -8.68 -2.78
C ARG A 212 -1.76 -8.99 -4.27
N ILE A 213 -2.84 -8.65 -4.94
CA ILE A 213 -3.05 -8.96 -6.35
C ILE A 213 -2.74 -7.70 -7.14
N ASP A 214 -1.61 -7.75 -7.83
CA ASP A 214 -1.14 -6.68 -8.70
C ASP A 214 -2.07 -6.50 -9.88
N VAL A 215 -2.32 -5.26 -10.29
CA VAL A 215 -3.20 -4.93 -11.43
C VAL A 215 -4.49 -5.77 -11.42
N ALA A 216 -5.12 -5.93 -10.26
CA ALA A 216 -6.31 -6.79 -10.10
C ALA A 216 -7.47 -6.41 -11.03
N HIS A 217 -7.46 -5.20 -11.58
CA HIS A 217 -8.46 -4.65 -12.50
C HIS A 217 -8.08 -4.82 -13.98
N GLY A 218 -6.86 -5.27 -14.29
CA GLY A 218 -6.32 -5.32 -15.66
C GLY A 218 -6.40 -6.68 -16.37
N MET A 219 -6.63 -7.78 -15.65
CA MET A 219 -6.54 -9.13 -16.20
C MET A 219 -7.47 -9.39 -17.40
N VAL A 220 -8.68 -8.84 -17.41
CA VAL A 220 -9.67 -9.04 -18.45
C VAL A 220 -9.77 -7.80 -19.33
N LYS A 221 -9.74 -8.01 -20.67
CA LYS A 221 -9.87 -6.96 -21.68
C LYS A 221 -11.27 -6.99 -22.29
N ALA A 222 -11.76 -5.83 -22.73
CA ALA A 222 -13.06 -5.73 -23.43
C ALA A 222 -13.06 -6.59 -24.69
N PRO A 223 -14.18 -7.30 -25.00
CA PRO A 223 -14.30 -8.12 -26.19
C PRO A 223 -14.04 -7.29 -27.47
N GLY A 224 -13.27 -7.87 -28.40
CA GLY A 224 -12.92 -7.21 -29.65
C GLY A 224 -11.84 -6.15 -29.56
N LEU A 225 -11.33 -5.86 -28.36
CA LEU A 225 -10.21 -4.92 -28.10
C LEU A 225 -10.43 -3.56 -28.82
N PRO A 226 -11.52 -2.84 -28.52
CA PRO A 226 -11.88 -1.61 -29.25
C PRO A 226 -10.84 -0.51 -29.04
N ASP A 227 -10.68 0.38 -30.03
CA ASP A 227 -9.88 1.59 -29.89
C ASP A 227 -10.41 2.46 -28.73
N VAL A 228 -9.53 3.13 -28.01
CA VAL A 228 -9.89 4.12 -26.98
C VAL A 228 -10.28 5.45 -27.62
N GLY A 229 -9.68 5.78 -28.77
CA GLY A 229 -10.01 6.97 -29.55
C GLY A 229 -9.43 8.28 -29.03
N ARG A 230 -8.48 8.22 -28.06
CA ARG A 230 -7.77 9.39 -27.51
C ARG A 230 -6.33 9.03 -27.19
N ARG A 231 -5.48 10.05 -27.04
CA ARG A 231 -4.11 9.89 -26.50
C ARG A 231 -4.07 10.07 -24.99
N GLN A 232 -2.95 9.72 -24.35
CA GLN A 232 -2.74 9.77 -22.90
C GLN A 232 -3.82 8.94 -22.18
N GLN A 233 -3.98 7.72 -22.62
CA GLN A 233 -5.04 6.82 -22.19
C GLN A 233 -4.81 6.25 -20.81
N ALA A 234 -3.65 5.64 -20.62
CA ALA A 234 -3.30 4.94 -19.39
C ALA A 234 -2.25 5.72 -18.62
N ARG A 235 -2.39 5.68 -17.30
CA ARG A 235 -1.39 6.17 -16.36
C ARG A 235 -1.24 5.12 -15.28
N LEU A 236 -0.06 5.01 -14.69
CA LEU A 236 0.15 4.14 -13.54
C LEU A 236 -0.83 4.49 -12.40
N ILE A 237 -1.10 5.78 -12.25
CA ILE A 237 -2.08 6.33 -11.31
C ILE A 237 -3.23 6.92 -12.11
N GLY A 238 -4.31 6.15 -12.30
CA GLY A 238 -5.46 6.58 -13.07
C GLY A 238 -6.73 5.81 -12.75
N THR A 239 -7.87 6.49 -12.83
CA THR A 239 -9.19 5.96 -12.52
C THR A 239 -10.14 6.03 -13.72
N ASP A 240 -9.60 6.10 -14.93
CA ASP A 240 -10.40 6.10 -16.14
C ASP A 240 -11.00 4.71 -16.43
N VAL A 241 -12.24 4.67 -16.94
CA VAL A 241 -12.80 3.46 -17.50
C VAL A 241 -12.21 3.23 -18.87
N LEU A 242 -11.42 2.17 -19.02
CA LEU A 242 -10.70 1.83 -20.23
C LEU A 242 -11.04 0.39 -20.66
N PRO A 243 -11.00 0.06 -21.97
CA PRO A 243 -11.34 -1.28 -22.43
C PRO A 243 -10.39 -2.37 -21.93
N PHE A 244 -9.29 -2.00 -21.29
CA PHE A 244 -8.31 -2.91 -20.71
C PHE A 244 -8.22 -2.83 -19.18
N PHE A 245 -9.01 -1.97 -18.52
CA PHE A 245 -9.10 -1.86 -17.08
C PHE A 245 -10.55 -1.96 -16.57
N ASP A 246 -10.71 -2.55 -15.38
CA ASP A 246 -11.96 -2.63 -14.62
C ASP A 246 -13.13 -3.26 -15.40
N GLN A 247 -12.82 -4.26 -16.24
CA GLN A 247 -13.83 -5.05 -16.94
C GLN A 247 -14.49 -6.04 -15.98
N ASP A 248 -15.80 -6.21 -16.07
CA ASP A 248 -16.58 -7.04 -15.13
C ASP A 248 -16.15 -8.51 -15.07
N GLY A 249 -15.46 -9.01 -16.09
CA GLY A 249 -14.91 -10.36 -16.11
C GLY A 249 -13.90 -10.67 -15.01
N VAL A 250 -13.16 -9.67 -14.50
CA VAL A 250 -12.16 -9.85 -13.42
C VAL A 250 -12.80 -10.42 -12.16
N HIS A 251 -14.05 -10.06 -11.87
CA HIS A 251 -14.79 -10.52 -10.70
C HIS A 251 -15.00 -12.05 -10.70
N THR A 252 -15.04 -12.70 -11.86
CA THR A 252 -15.11 -14.17 -11.94
C THR A 252 -13.82 -14.83 -11.47
N ILE A 253 -12.68 -14.21 -11.80
CA ILE A 253 -11.36 -14.65 -11.35
C ILE A 253 -11.25 -14.49 -9.84
N HIS A 254 -11.62 -13.32 -9.30
CA HIS A 254 -11.56 -13.05 -7.87
C HIS A 254 -12.46 -13.99 -7.05
N ARG A 255 -13.67 -14.33 -7.54
CA ARG A 255 -14.52 -15.33 -6.88
C ARG A 255 -13.92 -16.74 -6.90
N ARG A 256 -13.18 -17.10 -7.95
CA ARG A 256 -12.46 -18.37 -8.01
C ARG A 256 -11.37 -18.41 -6.93
N TRP A 257 -10.57 -17.36 -6.82
CA TRP A 257 -9.51 -17.27 -5.82
C TRP A 257 -10.06 -17.15 -4.40
N ARG A 258 -11.17 -16.43 -4.21
CA ARG A 258 -11.84 -16.37 -2.90
C ARG A 258 -12.22 -17.77 -2.40
N ARG A 259 -12.80 -18.61 -3.24
CA ARG A 259 -13.12 -19.99 -2.85
C ARG A 259 -11.87 -20.79 -2.44
N LEU A 260 -10.76 -20.60 -3.17
CA LEU A 260 -9.49 -21.23 -2.82
C LEU A 260 -8.97 -20.76 -1.46
N LEU A 261 -9.00 -19.45 -1.19
CA LEU A 261 -8.61 -18.87 0.09
C LEU A 261 -9.51 -19.34 1.24
N ASP A 262 -10.81 -19.43 1.01
CA ASP A 262 -11.78 -19.94 1.99
C ASP A 262 -11.55 -21.43 2.29
N ASP A 263 -11.16 -22.26 1.30
CA ASP A 263 -10.81 -23.66 1.51
C ASP A 263 -9.61 -23.79 2.45
N TYR A 264 -8.53 -23.04 2.20
CA TYR A 264 -7.36 -23.02 3.07
C TYR A 264 -7.64 -22.43 4.45
N SER A 265 -8.58 -21.49 4.55
CA SER A 265 -8.99 -20.92 5.83
C SER A 265 -9.73 -21.92 6.72
N ARG A 266 -10.47 -22.87 6.12
CA ARG A 266 -11.19 -23.93 6.86
C ARG A 266 -10.26 -25.06 7.35
N ASP A 267 -9.18 -25.33 6.61
CA ASP A 267 -8.29 -26.46 6.87
C ASP A 267 -7.11 -26.13 7.80
N ALA A 268 -7.17 -24.98 8.48
CA ALA A 268 -6.09 -24.53 9.33
C ALA A 268 -5.80 -25.48 10.49
N ARG A 269 -4.53 -25.74 10.71
CA ARG A 269 -4.05 -26.64 11.77
C ARG A 269 -4.24 -26.02 13.15
N PRO A 270 -4.65 -26.77 14.18
CA PRO A 270 -4.70 -26.30 15.55
C PRO A 270 -3.32 -25.78 15.99
N GLY A 271 -3.26 -24.58 16.55
CA GLY A 271 -2.03 -23.95 17.07
C GLY A 271 -1.28 -23.08 16.05
N SER A 272 -1.72 -23.00 14.78
CA SER A 272 -1.26 -21.96 13.86
C SER A 272 -1.91 -20.60 14.19
N LEU A 273 -1.33 -19.50 13.70
CA LEU A 273 -2.00 -18.20 13.70
C LEU A 273 -3.41 -18.34 13.08
N PRO A 274 -4.37 -17.46 13.47
CA PRO A 274 -5.74 -17.54 12.96
C PRO A 274 -5.76 -17.74 11.46
N ALA A 275 -6.56 -18.73 11.07
CA ALA A 275 -6.46 -19.43 9.80
C ALA A 275 -6.94 -18.69 8.57
N GLU A 276 -7.58 -17.54 8.70
CA GLU A 276 -8.21 -16.86 7.57
C GLU A 276 -7.14 -16.34 6.59
N ARG A 277 -7.21 -16.81 5.35
CA ARG A 277 -6.36 -16.40 4.23
C ARG A 277 -7.07 -15.30 3.44
N ILE A 278 -6.34 -14.26 3.04
CA ILE A 278 -6.95 -13.08 2.43
C ILE A 278 -6.41 -12.78 1.03
N GLY A 279 -7.23 -12.06 0.25
CA GLY A 279 -6.79 -11.43 -0.98
C GLY A 279 -7.02 -9.91 -0.89
N VAL A 280 -6.06 -9.13 -1.38
CA VAL A 280 -6.06 -7.68 -1.40
C VAL A 280 -5.93 -7.20 -2.84
N ALA A 281 -6.92 -6.47 -3.35
CA ALA A 281 -6.86 -5.93 -4.70
C ALA A 281 -6.05 -4.63 -4.77
N GLU A 282 -5.08 -4.61 -5.66
CA GLU A 282 -4.58 -3.35 -6.20
C GLU A 282 -5.42 -3.03 -7.44
N ALA A 283 -6.34 -2.06 -7.29
CA ALA A 283 -7.27 -1.69 -8.34
C ALA A 283 -7.51 -0.18 -8.38
N TRP A 284 -7.16 0.43 -9.50
CA TRP A 284 -7.44 1.84 -9.79
C TRP A 284 -8.85 1.95 -10.38
N ALA A 285 -9.87 1.77 -9.53
CA ALA A 285 -11.26 1.85 -9.95
C ALA A 285 -11.73 3.31 -10.10
N PRO A 286 -12.66 3.61 -11.01
CA PRO A 286 -13.09 4.98 -11.29
C PRO A 286 -13.81 5.66 -10.12
N ASP A 287 -14.46 4.89 -9.26
CA ASP A 287 -15.15 5.41 -8.07
C ASP A 287 -15.22 4.36 -6.94
N ALA A 288 -15.63 4.81 -5.75
CA ALA A 288 -15.72 3.97 -4.56
C ALA A 288 -16.71 2.80 -4.73
N ARG A 289 -17.76 2.94 -5.52
CA ARG A 289 -18.76 1.88 -5.76
C ARG A 289 -18.18 0.78 -6.66
N ARG A 290 -17.40 1.16 -7.68
CA ARG A 290 -16.67 0.20 -8.50
C ARG A 290 -15.63 -0.53 -7.66
N LEU A 291 -14.86 0.21 -6.82
CA LEU A 291 -13.89 -0.38 -5.91
C LEU A 291 -14.54 -1.37 -4.93
N ALA A 292 -15.71 -1.04 -4.38
CA ALA A 292 -16.43 -1.93 -3.45
C ALA A 292 -16.84 -3.27 -4.09
N ARG A 293 -16.91 -3.38 -5.41
CA ARG A 293 -17.22 -4.65 -6.11
C ARG A 293 -16.12 -5.69 -5.92
N TYR A 294 -14.86 -5.27 -5.73
CA TYR A 294 -13.71 -6.16 -5.50
C TYR A 294 -13.75 -6.84 -4.13
N VAL A 295 -14.51 -6.28 -3.20
CA VAL A 295 -14.61 -6.74 -1.80
C VAL A 295 -16.02 -7.23 -1.42
N ARG A 296 -16.82 -7.67 -2.41
CA ARG A 296 -18.10 -8.34 -2.14
C ARG A 296 -17.88 -9.61 -1.32
N PRO A 297 -18.89 -10.12 -0.60
CA PRO A 297 -18.73 -11.26 0.31
C PRO A 297 -18.15 -12.53 -0.32
N ASP A 298 -18.29 -12.70 -1.63
CA ASP A 298 -17.78 -13.82 -2.42
C ASP A 298 -16.52 -13.47 -3.24
N GLU A 299 -15.94 -12.29 -3.02
CA GLU A 299 -14.74 -11.82 -3.71
C GLU A 299 -13.58 -11.58 -2.72
N LEU A 300 -12.63 -10.69 -3.05
CA LEU A 300 -11.46 -10.45 -2.22
C LEU A 300 -11.84 -9.83 -0.87
N HIS A 301 -10.91 -9.76 0.06
CA HIS A 301 -11.16 -9.29 1.41
C HIS A 301 -10.95 -7.79 1.55
N GLN A 302 -9.96 -7.27 0.85
CA GLN A 302 -9.52 -5.87 0.89
C GLN A 302 -9.29 -5.35 -0.52
N ALA A 303 -9.39 -4.02 -0.69
CA ALA A 303 -8.96 -3.30 -1.89
C ALA A 303 -8.42 -1.94 -1.46
N PHE A 304 -7.26 -1.55 -1.95
CA PHE A 304 -6.64 -0.28 -1.61
C PHE A 304 -7.52 0.90 -2.01
N ASN A 305 -7.75 1.82 -1.07
CA ASN A 305 -8.47 3.05 -1.34
C ASN A 305 -7.54 4.13 -1.89
N PHE A 306 -7.30 4.09 -3.19
CA PHE A 306 -6.48 5.09 -3.86
C PHE A 306 -7.16 6.45 -4.01
N HIS A 307 -8.48 6.54 -3.87
CA HIS A 307 -9.16 7.84 -3.78
C HIS A 307 -8.74 8.61 -2.54
N PHE A 308 -8.59 7.92 -1.39
CA PHE A 308 -8.06 8.53 -0.17
C PHE A 308 -6.58 8.92 -0.32
N LEU A 309 -5.77 8.06 -0.93
CA LEU A 309 -4.36 8.33 -1.21
C LEU A 309 -4.20 9.60 -2.05
N GLN A 310 -5.05 9.82 -3.06
CA GLN A 310 -5.00 10.97 -3.97
C GLN A 310 -5.75 12.21 -3.43
N ALA A 311 -6.44 12.12 -2.29
CA ALA A 311 -7.23 13.22 -1.76
C ALA A 311 -6.37 14.47 -1.51
N GLU A 312 -6.89 15.62 -1.89
CA GLU A 312 -6.27 16.89 -1.61
C GLU A 312 -6.24 17.17 -0.10
N TRP A 313 -5.24 17.95 0.36
CA TRP A 313 -5.14 18.39 1.74
C TRP A 313 -6.17 19.47 2.05
N ASP A 314 -7.42 19.09 2.05
CA ASP A 314 -8.59 19.92 2.34
C ASP A 314 -9.63 19.13 3.13
N ALA A 315 -10.21 19.74 4.17
CA ALA A 315 -11.15 19.05 5.07
C ALA A 315 -12.40 18.56 4.34
N ALA A 316 -12.96 19.35 3.41
CA ALA A 316 -14.16 18.97 2.67
C ALA A 316 -13.86 17.85 1.67
N ALA A 317 -12.73 17.91 0.97
CA ALA A 317 -12.27 16.87 0.05
C ALA A 317 -12.02 15.56 0.79
N LEU A 318 -11.27 15.58 1.89
CA LEU A 318 -11.02 14.40 2.73
C LEU A 318 -12.33 13.80 3.26
N ARG A 319 -13.25 14.63 3.77
CA ARG A 319 -14.54 14.16 4.26
C ARG A 319 -15.34 13.48 3.17
N THR A 320 -15.43 14.08 1.98
CA THR A 320 -16.17 13.51 0.84
C THR A 320 -15.64 12.13 0.48
N VAL A 321 -14.32 12.00 0.33
CA VAL A 321 -13.71 10.70 -0.02
C VAL A 321 -13.93 9.66 1.07
N ILE A 322 -13.83 10.04 2.35
CA ILE A 322 -14.07 9.14 3.49
C ILE A 322 -15.53 8.67 3.49
N ASP A 323 -16.50 9.60 3.36
CA ASP A 323 -17.93 9.29 3.38
C ASP A 323 -18.31 8.38 2.21
N ASP A 324 -17.86 8.70 1.00
CA ASP A 324 -18.14 7.89 -0.21
C ASP A 324 -17.56 6.47 -0.08
N SER A 325 -16.34 6.37 0.45
CA SER A 325 -15.67 5.08 0.63
C SER A 325 -16.38 4.20 1.66
N LEU A 326 -16.70 4.76 2.83
CA LEU A 326 -17.42 4.04 3.89
C LEU A 326 -18.83 3.65 3.45
N ALA A 327 -19.54 4.54 2.75
CA ALA A 327 -20.86 4.25 2.23
C ALA A 327 -20.84 3.11 1.19
N ALA A 328 -19.84 3.12 0.30
CA ALA A 328 -19.71 2.11 -0.74
C ALA A 328 -19.36 0.72 -0.17
N THR A 329 -18.39 0.64 0.75
CA THR A 329 -17.98 -0.63 1.36
C THR A 329 -19.05 -1.19 2.31
N ALA A 330 -19.82 -0.33 2.98
CA ALA A 330 -20.95 -0.74 3.81
C ALA A 330 -22.04 -1.49 3.02
N LEU A 331 -22.26 -1.14 1.73
CA LEU A 331 -23.22 -1.83 0.87
C LEU A 331 -22.88 -3.31 0.65
N VAL A 332 -21.61 -3.67 0.76
CA VAL A 332 -21.11 -5.04 0.58
C VAL A 332 -20.65 -5.69 1.89
N GLY A 333 -20.76 -4.99 3.02
CA GLY A 333 -20.39 -5.50 4.36
C GLY A 333 -18.87 -5.64 4.58
N ALA A 334 -18.06 -5.02 3.74
CA ALA A 334 -16.60 -5.02 3.84
C ALA A 334 -16.10 -3.79 4.60
N PRO A 335 -14.94 -3.86 5.27
CA PRO A 335 -14.24 -2.68 5.77
C PRO A 335 -13.57 -1.93 4.61
N THR A 336 -13.31 -0.65 4.81
CA THR A 336 -12.46 0.13 3.92
C THR A 336 -10.99 -0.13 4.24
N THR A 337 -10.12 -0.12 3.23
CA THR A 337 -8.67 -0.30 3.36
C THR A 337 -7.96 1.00 3.03
N TRP A 338 -7.42 1.66 4.05
CA TRP A 338 -6.80 2.98 3.93
C TRP A 338 -5.31 2.89 3.62
N VAL A 339 -4.83 3.79 2.78
CA VAL A 339 -3.42 3.88 2.38
C VAL A 339 -3.04 5.32 2.07
N LEU A 340 -1.86 5.77 2.51
CA LEU A 340 -1.31 7.10 2.22
C LEU A 340 -0.12 7.03 1.26
N SER A 341 0.63 5.95 1.26
CA SER A 341 1.82 5.76 0.41
C SER A 341 1.98 4.30 0.02
N ASN A 342 2.68 4.06 -1.09
CA ASN A 342 3.22 2.77 -1.49
C ASN A 342 4.49 2.99 -2.33
N HIS A 343 5.03 1.94 -2.92
CA HIS A 343 6.24 1.97 -3.74
C HIS A 343 6.04 2.50 -5.18
N ASP A 344 4.83 2.92 -5.53
CA ASP A 344 4.45 3.41 -6.87
C ASP A 344 4.02 4.89 -6.89
N VAL A 345 3.97 5.54 -5.73
CA VAL A 345 3.54 6.93 -5.61
C VAL A 345 4.53 7.76 -4.82
N VAL A 346 4.60 9.04 -5.12
CA VAL A 346 5.35 10.03 -4.34
C VAL A 346 4.97 9.92 -2.87
N ARG A 347 5.98 9.81 -1.98
CA ARG A 347 5.77 9.70 -0.53
C ARG A 347 4.86 10.82 -0.02
N HIS A 348 3.90 10.47 0.82
CA HIS A 348 2.88 11.41 1.28
C HIS A 348 3.45 12.62 2.03
N ALA A 349 4.62 12.49 2.67
CA ALA A 349 5.31 13.63 3.29
C ALA A 349 5.65 14.73 2.28
N THR A 350 6.01 14.37 1.06
CA THR A 350 6.23 15.33 -0.04
C THR A 350 4.92 15.71 -0.73
N ARG A 351 4.07 14.73 -1.04
CA ARG A 351 2.82 14.95 -1.78
C ARG A 351 1.83 15.86 -1.04
N LEU A 352 1.76 15.76 0.28
CA LEU A 352 0.90 16.60 1.12
C LEU A 352 1.54 17.98 1.45
N GLY A 353 2.81 18.19 1.10
CA GLY A 353 3.50 19.47 1.27
C GLY A 353 4.23 19.63 2.60
N GLY A 354 4.61 18.53 3.26
CA GLY A 354 5.47 18.56 4.44
C GLY A 354 5.17 17.49 5.49
N ARG A 355 6.12 17.32 6.39
CA ARG A 355 6.06 16.31 7.46
C ARG A 355 4.88 16.54 8.43
N ASP A 356 4.54 17.80 8.72
CA ASP A 356 3.46 18.11 9.67
C ASP A 356 2.11 17.60 9.13
N ARG A 357 1.81 17.87 7.85
CA ARG A 357 0.62 17.33 7.17
C ARG A 357 0.65 15.81 7.09
N ALA A 358 1.81 15.22 6.81
CA ALA A 358 1.96 13.77 6.76
C ALA A 358 1.64 13.11 8.11
N ARG A 359 2.18 13.65 9.21
CA ARG A 359 1.90 13.20 10.58
C ARG A 359 0.41 13.34 10.91
N ALA A 360 -0.21 14.46 10.54
CA ALA A 360 -1.63 14.69 10.76
C ALA A 360 -2.52 13.76 9.94
N ALA A 361 -2.17 13.50 8.66
CA ALA A 361 -2.85 12.56 7.79
C ALA A 361 -2.76 11.12 8.31
N ALA A 362 -1.60 10.72 8.83
CA ALA A 362 -1.39 9.41 9.44
C ALA A 362 -2.32 9.20 10.65
N LEU A 363 -2.40 10.18 11.55
CA LEU A 363 -3.33 10.09 12.68
C LEU A 363 -4.80 10.07 12.23
N LEU A 364 -5.18 10.84 11.20
CA LEU A 364 -6.52 10.72 10.62
C LEU A 364 -6.75 9.31 10.09
N MET A 365 -5.87 8.80 9.22
CA MET A 365 -6.00 7.47 8.62
C MET A 365 -6.16 6.38 9.69
N LEU A 366 -5.32 6.40 10.71
CA LEU A 366 -5.34 5.42 11.79
C LEU A 366 -6.54 5.57 12.73
N ALA A 367 -7.26 6.70 12.72
CA ALA A 367 -8.51 6.91 13.44
C ALA A 367 -9.74 6.39 12.69
N LEU A 368 -9.65 6.18 11.37
CA LEU A 368 -10.77 5.73 10.55
C LEU A 368 -11.11 4.25 10.78
N PRO A 369 -12.39 3.84 10.56
CA PRO A 369 -12.78 2.44 10.61
C PRO A 369 -12.21 1.66 9.42
N GLY A 370 -11.81 0.41 9.67
CA GLY A 370 -11.24 -0.48 8.66
C GLY A 370 -9.73 -0.70 8.85
N SER A 371 -9.10 -1.31 7.86
CA SER A 371 -7.66 -1.62 7.86
C SER A 371 -6.81 -0.45 7.34
N ALA A 372 -5.53 -0.46 7.66
CA ALA A 372 -4.57 0.54 7.19
C ALA A 372 -3.28 -0.13 6.70
N TYR A 373 -2.71 0.41 5.62
CA TYR A 373 -1.40 0.01 5.14
C TYR A 373 -0.40 1.14 5.36
N VAL A 374 0.75 0.81 5.90
CA VAL A 374 1.86 1.71 6.19
C VAL A 374 3.04 1.29 5.32
N TYR A 375 3.48 2.16 4.43
CA TYR A 375 4.63 1.91 3.59
C TYR A 375 5.93 2.17 4.35
N GLN A 376 6.94 1.31 4.18
CA GLN A 376 8.26 1.48 4.81
C GLN A 376 8.81 2.90 4.68
N GLY A 377 9.23 3.50 5.79
CA GLY A 377 9.74 4.87 5.89
C GLY A 377 8.65 5.94 6.05
N GLU A 378 7.37 5.57 5.95
CA GLU A 378 6.26 6.44 6.29
C GLU A 378 6.27 6.80 7.77
N GLU A 379 6.54 5.82 8.61
CA GLU A 379 6.68 5.96 10.06
C GLU A 379 7.90 6.79 10.48
N LEU A 380 8.85 6.96 9.59
CA LEU A 380 10.01 7.83 9.78
C LEU A 380 9.76 9.27 9.27
N GLY A 381 8.64 9.49 8.56
CA GLY A 381 8.34 10.75 7.90
C GLY A 381 9.29 11.06 6.73
N LEU A 382 9.81 10.03 6.05
CA LEU A 382 10.73 10.20 4.94
C LEU A 382 10.08 10.97 3.79
N PRO A 383 10.73 12.01 3.27
CA PRO A 383 10.30 12.69 2.05
C PRO A 383 10.66 11.85 0.81
N GLU A 384 10.10 12.24 -0.33
CA GLU A 384 10.51 11.76 -1.64
C GLU A 384 11.94 12.21 -1.95
N VAL A 385 12.73 11.34 -2.56
CA VAL A 385 14.05 11.71 -3.08
C VAL A 385 13.89 12.13 -4.54
N THR A 386 13.80 13.42 -4.78
CA THR A 386 13.53 13.97 -6.11
C THR A 386 14.79 14.11 -6.99
N GLU A 387 15.96 14.24 -6.37
CA GLU A 387 17.23 14.48 -7.05
C GLU A 387 18.08 13.22 -7.13
N LEU A 388 17.62 12.22 -7.89
CA LEU A 388 18.41 11.03 -8.20
C LEU A 388 19.15 11.21 -9.54
N PRO A 389 20.45 10.86 -9.61
CA PRO A 389 21.17 10.83 -10.88
C PRO A 389 20.51 9.88 -11.88
N ASP A 390 20.41 10.28 -13.15
CA ASP A 390 19.80 9.45 -14.20
C ASP A 390 20.46 8.06 -14.32
N ALA A 391 21.76 7.98 -14.06
CA ALA A 391 22.54 6.74 -14.16
C ALA A 391 22.16 5.65 -13.16
N VAL A 392 21.46 6.01 -12.04
CA VAL A 392 21.03 5.04 -11.01
C VAL A 392 19.54 4.72 -11.10
N ARG A 393 18.80 5.42 -11.95
CA ARG A 393 17.36 5.18 -12.10
C ARG A 393 17.09 3.84 -12.76
N GLN A 394 16.03 3.17 -12.28
CA GLN A 394 15.61 1.86 -12.78
C GLN A 394 14.12 1.81 -13.15
N ASP A 395 13.35 2.87 -12.91
CA ASP A 395 11.94 2.91 -13.26
C ASP A 395 11.73 2.91 -14.79
N PRO A 396 11.05 1.91 -15.38
CA PRO A 396 10.75 1.88 -16.82
C PRO A 396 10.04 3.14 -17.33
N ALA A 397 9.19 3.76 -16.52
CA ALA A 397 8.49 4.97 -16.90
C ALA A 397 9.44 6.16 -17.15
N PHE A 398 10.57 6.21 -16.46
CA PHE A 398 11.61 7.22 -16.70
C PHE A 398 12.21 7.09 -18.11
N PHE A 399 12.45 5.86 -18.56
CA PHE A 399 13.10 5.59 -19.86
C PHE A 399 12.13 5.63 -21.04
N ARG A 400 10.84 5.37 -20.82
CA ARG A 400 9.82 5.27 -21.87
C ARG A 400 8.95 6.52 -21.98
N GLY A 401 8.79 7.26 -20.90
CA GLY A 401 8.11 8.55 -20.86
C GLY A 401 9.00 9.70 -21.30
N ASP A 402 8.43 10.90 -21.35
CA ASP A 402 9.16 12.14 -21.67
C ASP A 402 10.03 12.62 -20.48
N GLY A 403 10.38 11.75 -19.53
CA GLY A 403 11.11 12.08 -18.31
C GLY A 403 10.31 12.95 -17.32
N GLN A 404 9.00 13.03 -17.49
CA GLN A 404 8.11 13.88 -16.67
C GLN A 404 7.12 13.12 -15.80
N ASP A 405 6.86 11.85 -16.09
CA ASP A 405 5.95 11.00 -15.32
C ASP A 405 6.66 9.73 -14.84
N GLY A 406 6.37 9.27 -13.62
CA GLY A 406 6.74 7.93 -13.17
C GLY A 406 8.07 7.81 -12.42
N PHE A 407 8.48 8.82 -11.67
CA PHE A 407 9.72 8.75 -10.87
C PHE A 407 9.54 7.92 -9.58
N ARG A 408 9.20 6.63 -9.72
CA ARG A 408 9.01 5.73 -8.57
C ARG A 408 10.31 5.47 -7.80
N ASP A 409 11.48 5.66 -8.42
CA ASP A 409 12.77 5.45 -7.75
C ASP A 409 12.91 6.29 -6.48
N GLY A 410 12.35 7.51 -6.45
CA GLY A 410 12.46 8.40 -5.30
C GLY A 410 11.78 7.90 -4.03
N CYS A 411 10.66 7.19 -4.15
CA CYS A 411 10.00 6.57 -3.00
C CYS A 411 10.61 5.20 -2.63
N ARG A 412 11.51 4.66 -3.47
CA ARG A 412 12.13 3.33 -3.34
C ARG A 412 13.54 3.36 -2.74
N VAL A 413 14.06 4.53 -2.40
CA VAL A 413 15.39 4.68 -1.77
C VAL A 413 15.45 3.86 -0.48
N PRO A 414 16.55 3.09 -0.24
CA PRO A 414 16.71 2.24 0.92
C PRO A 414 16.53 2.94 2.26
N LEU A 415 15.95 2.23 3.24
CA LEU A 415 15.65 2.76 4.57
C LEU A 415 16.92 3.10 5.36
N PRO A 416 16.94 4.24 6.08
CA PRO A 416 17.99 4.57 7.04
C PRO A 416 17.70 3.91 8.40
N TRP A 417 18.54 2.97 8.82
CA TRP A 417 18.41 2.27 10.09
C TRP A 417 19.20 2.92 11.22
N SER A 418 20.48 3.21 10.98
CA SER A 418 21.40 3.67 12.03
C SER A 418 22.64 4.34 11.46
N GLY A 419 23.38 5.07 12.32
CA GLY A 419 24.62 5.72 11.96
C GLY A 419 24.44 7.10 11.32
N THR A 420 25.55 7.77 11.06
CA THR A 420 25.59 9.16 10.59
C THR A 420 26.02 9.31 9.13
N GLU A 421 26.39 8.21 8.49
CA GLU A 421 26.85 8.17 7.09
C GLU A 421 26.11 7.05 6.32
N ALA A 422 25.83 7.29 5.04
CA ALA A 422 25.27 6.27 4.17
C ALA A 422 26.17 5.02 4.12
N PRO A 423 25.59 3.83 4.10
CA PRO A 423 24.20 3.50 3.84
C PRO A 423 23.30 3.45 5.08
N TYR A 424 23.59 4.19 6.12
CA TYR A 424 22.80 4.31 7.36
C TYR A 424 22.32 2.96 7.92
N GLY A 425 23.21 1.97 8.00
CA GLY A 425 22.90 0.65 8.53
C GLY A 425 21.97 -0.18 7.67
N PHE A 426 21.73 0.18 6.42
CA PHE A 426 20.95 -0.61 5.46
C PHE A 426 21.62 -1.96 5.19
N GLY A 427 22.94 -1.95 4.91
CA GLY A 427 23.79 -3.11 4.72
C GLY A 427 25.25 -2.72 4.60
N PRO A 428 26.18 -3.68 4.58
CA PRO A 428 27.62 -3.40 4.51
C PRO A 428 28.11 -3.03 3.10
N GLY A 429 27.34 -3.33 2.06
CA GLY A 429 27.74 -3.18 0.64
C GLY A 429 27.39 -1.84 0.00
N GLY A 430 26.75 -0.92 0.74
CA GLY A 430 26.26 0.34 0.17
C GLY A 430 24.74 0.34 0.01
N SER A 431 24.24 1.08 -0.99
CA SER A 431 22.81 1.08 -1.34
C SER A 431 22.64 1.30 -2.85
N TRP A 432 21.74 0.57 -3.48
CA TRP A 432 21.48 0.61 -4.93
C TRP A 432 20.93 1.96 -5.41
N LEU A 433 20.26 2.72 -4.55
CA LEU A 433 19.93 4.13 -4.76
C LEU A 433 20.61 4.97 -3.67
N PRO A 434 21.16 6.15 -4.00
CA PRO A 434 21.82 7.02 -3.04
C PRO A 434 20.82 7.58 -2.03
N GLN A 435 21.17 7.47 -0.76
CA GLN A 435 20.40 8.04 0.34
C GLN A 435 20.84 9.49 0.61
N PRO A 436 19.89 10.43 0.83
CA PRO A 436 20.21 11.82 1.19
C PRO A 436 20.98 11.94 2.49
N ALA A 437 21.88 12.93 2.59
CA ALA A 437 22.73 13.12 3.75
C ALA A 437 21.96 13.49 5.04
N ASP A 438 20.80 14.17 4.90
CA ASP A 438 19.91 14.54 6.00
C ASP A 438 19.10 13.36 6.55
N TRP A 439 19.14 12.18 5.89
CA TRP A 439 18.46 10.98 6.38
C TRP A 439 19.11 10.37 7.63
N ALA A 440 20.32 10.80 8.02
CA ALA A 440 20.91 10.43 9.30
C ALA A 440 19.98 10.79 10.49
N GLU A 441 19.39 11.99 10.46
CA GLU A 441 18.45 12.47 11.48
C GLU A 441 17.06 11.81 11.39
N LEU A 442 16.76 11.17 10.26
CA LEU A 442 15.52 10.45 10.01
C LEU A 442 15.64 8.95 10.20
N SER A 443 16.82 8.45 10.57
CA SER A 443 17.05 7.03 10.78
C SER A 443 16.20 6.46 11.94
N VAL A 444 15.97 5.16 11.91
CA VAL A 444 15.30 4.46 13.02
C VAL A 444 16.00 4.71 14.35
N GLU A 445 17.35 4.63 14.36
CA GLU A 445 18.16 4.87 15.56
C GLU A 445 17.97 6.29 16.09
N ALA A 446 18.02 7.30 15.23
CA ALA A 446 17.89 8.71 15.63
C ALA A 446 16.50 9.03 16.19
N GLN A 447 15.46 8.38 15.70
CA GLN A 447 14.09 8.62 16.11
C GLN A 447 13.62 7.76 17.30
N THR A 448 14.29 6.62 17.56
CA THR A 448 13.91 5.71 18.65
C THR A 448 14.10 6.38 20.00
N GLY A 449 13.00 6.46 20.78
CA GLY A 449 12.99 7.04 22.12
C GLY A 449 12.87 8.57 22.14
N ASP A 450 12.84 9.25 20.99
CA ASP A 450 12.48 10.67 20.91
C ASP A 450 10.96 10.83 20.82
N PRO A 451 10.26 11.30 21.87
CA PRO A 451 8.81 11.41 21.88
C PRO A 451 8.27 12.43 20.86
N ALA A 452 9.11 13.31 20.31
CA ALA A 452 8.73 14.26 19.28
C ALA A 452 8.86 13.67 17.86
N SER A 453 9.50 12.51 17.72
CA SER A 453 9.76 11.87 16.43
C SER A 453 8.48 11.35 15.76
N THR A 454 8.55 11.14 14.46
CA THR A 454 7.45 10.53 13.70
C THR A 454 7.30 9.06 14.05
N LEU A 455 8.40 8.35 14.27
CA LEU A 455 8.42 6.95 14.67
C LEU A 455 7.66 6.71 15.98
N GLU A 456 7.95 7.50 17.03
CA GLU A 456 7.28 7.33 18.33
C GLU A 456 5.82 7.75 18.28
N MET A 457 5.46 8.71 17.40
CA MET A 457 4.06 9.03 17.11
C MET A 457 3.34 7.82 16.51
N TYR A 458 3.91 7.13 15.50
CA TYR A 458 3.33 5.92 14.91
C TYR A 458 3.23 4.78 15.92
N ARG A 459 4.28 4.50 16.69
CA ARG A 459 4.25 3.49 17.76
C ARG A 459 3.13 3.74 18.75
N SER A 460 2.99 5.00 19.19
CA SER A 460 1.91 5.41 20.10
C SER A 460 0.53 5.27 19.46
N ALA A 461 0.35 5.71 18.22
CA ALA A 461 -0.92 5.59 17.49
C ALA A 461 -1.35 4.13 17.31
N LEU A 462 -0.42 3.24 16.92
CA LEU A 462 -0.70 1.82 16.75
C LEU A 462 -0.97 1.12 18.09
N ALA A 463 -0.29 1.51 19.16
CA ALA A 463 -0.58 1.02 20.50
C ALA A 463 -1.99 1.41 20.96
N TRP A 464 -2.40 2.68 20.76
CA TRP A 464 -3.76 3.12 21.07
C TRP A 464 -4.80 2.45 20.20
N ARG A 465 -4.53 2.25 18.90
CA ARG A 465 -5.43 1.54 17.99
C ARG A 465 -5.72 0.11 18.44
N ARG A 466 -4.76 -0.55 19.08
CA ARG A 466 -4.95 -1.88 19.68
C ARG A 466 -5.67 -1.83 21.02
N ALA A 467 -5.35 -0.84 21.85
CA ALA A 467 -5.89 -0.75 23.21
C ALA A 467 -7.35 -0.29 23.25
N LEU A 468 -7.79 0.50 22.26
CA LEU A 468 -9.12 1.08 22.22
C LEU A 468 -10.06 0.27 21.31
N PRO A 469 -11.04 -0.48 21.86
CA PRO A 469 -11.97 -1.26 21.04
C PRO A 469 -12.75 -0.44 20.01
N GLY A 470 -12.90 0.86 20.27
CA GLY A 470 -13.54 1.78 19.34
C GLY A 470 -12.75 2.03 18.05
N LEU A 471 -11.46 1.72 18.00
CA LEU A 471 -10.59 1.99 16.85
C LEU A 471 -10.47 0.82 15.84
N GLY A 472 -11.28 -0.22 15.95
CA GLY A 472 -11.39 -1.30 14.96
C GLY A 472 -12.26 -0.94 13.75
N ASP A 473 -13.01 -1.92 13.24
CA ASP A 473 -13.94 -1.79 12.10
C ASP A 473 -15.36 -1.31 12.51
N GLY A 474 -15.48 -0.64 13.64
CA GLY A 474 -16.77 -0.17 14.15
C GLY A 474 -17.21 1.17 13.52
N PRO A 475 -18.43 1.62 13.84
CA PRO A 475 -18.98 2.85 13.26
C PRO A 475 -18.23 4.11 13.71
N MET A 476 -18.32 5.14 12.88
CA MET A 476 -17.91 6.50 13.22
C MET A 476 -19.03 7.50 12.96
N THR A 477 -18.90 8.68 13.56
CA THR A 477 -19.83 9.79 13.38
C THR A 477 -19.03 11.09 13.26
N TRP A 478 -19.35 11.91 12.29
CA TRP A 478 -18.84 13.27 12.22
C TRP A 478 -19.49 14.16 13.28
N LEU A 479 -18.71 15.06 13.81
CA LEU A 479 -19.17 16.14 14.70
C LEU A 479 -19.16 17.46 13.95
N ASP A 480 -20.00 18.39 14.38
CA ASP A 480 -19.96 19.76 13.85
C ASP A 480 -18.63 20.41 14.21
N ALA A 481 -17.96 20.96 13.20
CA ALA A 481 -16.66 21.62 13.32
C ALA A 481 -16.61 22.83 12.37
N PRO A 482 -15.75 23.81 12.66
CA PRO A 482 -15.54 24.95 11.75
C PRO A 482 -14.95 24.52 10.41
N ASP A 483 -15.13 25.35 9.38
CA ASP A 483 -14.54 25.13 8.06
C ASP A 483 -13.04 24.85 8.16
N GLY A 484 -12.55 23.84 7.44
CA GLY A 484 -11.16 23.39 7.48
C GLY A 484 -10.79 22.57 8.72
N VAL A 485 -11.77 22.15 9.53
CA VAL A 485 -11.56 21.24 10.66
C VAL A 485 -12.46 20.00 10.48
N LEU A 486 -11.90 18.82 10.67
CA LEU A 486 -12.65 17.59 10.77
C LEU A 486 -12.65 17.09 12.21
N ALA A 487 -13.80 16.70 12.71
CA ALA A 487 -13.92 16.06 14.01
C ALA A 487 -14.76 14.78 13.86
N LEU A 488 -14.18 13.65 14.21
CA LEU A 488 -14.87 12.36 14.17
C LEU A 488 -14.87 11.71 15.55
N ARG A 489 -15.99 11.06 15.84
CA ARG A 489 -16.18 10.29 17.06
C ARG A 489 -16.33 8.81 16.73
N ARG A 490 -15.73 8.00 17.58
CA ARG A 490 -15.95 6.57 17.67
C ARG A 490 -16.26 6.20 19.13
N HIS A 491 -16.61 4.95 19.40
CA HIS A 491 -16.90 4.51 20.77
C HIS A 491 -15.70 4.77 21.70
N GLY A 492 -15.87 5.68 22.65
CA GLY A 492 -14.83 6.06 23.62
C GLY A 492 -13.64 6.85 23.03
N PHE A 493 -13.76 7.39 21.80
CA PHE A 493 -12.66 8.02 21.09
C PHE A 493 -13.10 9.23 20.27
N LEU A 494 -12.26 10.25 20.24
CA LEU A 494 -12.41 11.46 19.42
C LEU A 494 -11.10 11.74 18.69
N CYS A 495 -11.21 12.06 17.40
CA CYS A 495 -10.10 12.58 16.58
C CYS A 495 -10.51 13.95 16.02
N VAL A 496 -9.59 14.91 16.08
CA VAL A 496 -9.75 16.24 15.48
C VAL A 496 -8.57 16.54 14.58
N LEU A 497 -8.84 16.80 13.31
CA LEU A 497 -7.88 17.25 12.31
C LEU A 497 -8.13 18.72 11.98
N ASN A 498 -7.09 19.54 12.04
CA ASN A 498 -7.09 20.93 11.57
C ASN A 498 -6.27 21.01 10.28
N THR A 499 -6.93 21.15 9.11
CA THR A 499 -6.23 21.27 7.81
C THR A 499 -5.81 22.72 7.50
N ARG A 500 -6.24 23.69 8.32
CA ARG A 500 -5.90 25.10 8.17
C ARG A 500 -4.44 25.35 8.53
N THR A 501 -3.88 26.45 8.09
CA THR A 501 -2.56 26.94 8.54
C THR A 501 -2.61 27.67 9.90
N ARG A 502 -3.82 28.07 10.36
CA ARG A 502 -4.04 28.74 11.64
C ARG A 502 -4.55 27.77 12.72
N PRO A 503 -4.21 28.00 13.99
CA PRO A 503 -4.67 27.14 15.07
C PRO A 503 -6.17 27.24 15.31
N VAL A 504 -6.75 26.20 15.96
CA VAL A 504 -8.10 26.19 16.51
C VAL A 504 -8.07 25.82 17.99
N GLU A 505 -8.90 26.46 18.80
CA GLU A 505 -9.07 26.09 20.21
C GLU A 505 -10.15 25.02 20.33
N VAL A 506 -9.80 23.92 20.97
CA VAL A 506 -10.65 22.73 21.14
C VAL A 506 -10.90 22.51 22.64
N SER A 507 -12.17 22.44 23.01
CA SER A 507 -12.59 21.93 24.32
C SER A 507 -13.16 20.53 24.10
N ALA A 508 -12.45 19.51 24.51
CA ALA A 508 -12.88 18.14 24.41
C ALA A 508 -13.02 17.51 25.81
N GLU A 509 -14.11 16.78 26.04
CA GLU A 509 -14.28 15.98 27.25
C GLU A 509 -13.49 14.67 27.08
N GLY A 510 -12.45 14.47 27.87
CA GLY A 510 -11.63 13.26 27.83
C GLY A 510 -10.16 13.52 28.09
N GLU A 511 -9.40 12.45 28.09
CA GLU A 511 -7.96 12.47 28.22
C GLU A 511 -7.33 12.63 26.85
N LEU A 512 -6.42 13.58 26.68
CA LEU A 512 -5.63 13.75 25.47
C LEU A 512 -4.64 12.59 25.36
N LEU A 513 -4.73 11.81 24.28
CA LEU A 513 -3.93 10.61 24.08
C LEU A 513 -2.68 10.86 23.25
N LEU A 514 -2.82 11.60 22.15
CA LEU A 514 -1.77 11.78 21.15
C LEU A 514 -2.04 13.00 20.29
N ALA A 515 -0.98 13.62 19.79
CA ALA A 515 -1.06 14.67 18.79
C ALA A 515 0.09 14.58 17.78
N SER A 516 -0.14 15.05 16.56
CA SER A 516 0.86 15.09 15.50
C SER A 516 1.86 16.25 15.63
N ALA A 517 1.57 17.21 16.51
CA ALA A 517 2.40 18.38 16.76
C ALA A 517 2.31 18.77 18.25
N PRO A 518 3.29 19.52 18.80
CA PRO A 518 3.20 20.07 20.14
C PRO A 518 1.96 20.92 20.34
N LEU A 519 1.25 20.69 21.45
CA LEU A 519 0.00 21.39 21.77
C LEU A 519 0.22 22.45 22.85
N GLY A 520 -0.47 23.58 22.70
CA GLY A 520 -0.59 24.58 23.76
C GLY A 520 -1.90 24.41 24.54
N THR A 521 -1.93 24.86 25.78
CA THR A 521 -3.16 25.00 26.57
C THR A 521 -3.39 26.46 26.95
N ALA A 522 -4.63 26.92 26.87
CA ALA A 522 -5.05 28.22 27.33
C ALA A 522 -6.48 28.15 27.89
N ASP A 523 -6.70 28.65 29.10
CA ASP A 523 -8.04 28.67 29.74
C ASP A 523 -8.75 27.30 29.77
N GLY A 524 -8.00 26.22 29.99
CA GLY A 524 -8.52 24.85 30.01
C GLY A 524 -8.89 24.27 28.63
N ARG A 525 -8.48 24.94 27.56
CA ARG A 525 -8.68 24.52 26.17
C ARG A 525 -7.37 24.09 25.55
N VAL A 526 -7.44 23.11 24.65
CA VAL A 526 -6.30 22.68 23.83
C VAL A 526 -6.23 23.58 22.59
N ARG A 527 -5.09 24.20 22.37
CA ARG A 527 -4.80 24.94 21.15
C ARG A 527 -4.14 23.98 20.15
N LEU A 528 -4.95 23.49 19.20
CA LEU A 528 -4.50 22.60 18.13
C LEU A 528 -3.89 23.45 17.00
N PRO A 529 -2.58 23.32 16.70
CA PRO A 529 -1.94 24.08 15.63
C PRO A 529 -2.61 23.89 14.27
N GLY A 530 -2.25 24.73 13.32
CA GLY A 530 -2.57 24.47 11.92
C GLY A 530 -1.87 23.19 11.43
N GLU A 531 -2.46 22.49 10.46
CA GLU A 531 -1.90 21.30 9.82
C GLU A 531 -1.56 20.18 10.82
N SER A 532 -2.45 19.99 11.82
CA SER A 532 -2.22 19.02 12.88
C SER A 532 -3.48 18.23 13.24
N CYS A 533 -3.25 17.07 13.87
CA CYS A 533 -4.29 16.15 14.33
C CYS A 533 -4.05 15.77 15.79
N ALA A 534 -5.14 15.59 16.55
CA ALA A 534 -5.04 15.11 17.93
C ALA A 534 -6.17 14.15 18.28
N TRP A 535 -5.89 13.24 19.23
CA TRP A 535 -6.76 12.17 19.70
C TRP A 535 -7.06 12.28 21.18
N TRP A 536 -8.31 12.00 21.54
CA TRP A 536 -8.76 11.94 22.93
C TRP A 536 -9.47 10.62 23.22
N ALA A 537 -9.24 10.05 24.41
CA ALA A 537 -10.12 9.03 24.98
C ALA A 537 -11.30 9.75 25.69
N SER A 538 -12.51 9.36 25.36
CA SER A 538 -13.71 9.86 26.03
C SER A 538 -14.33 8.76 26.87
N ARG A 539 -14.52 8.99 28.17
CA ARG A 539 -15.21 8.04 29.07
C ARG A 539 -16.74 8.09 28.91
N ILE A 540 -17.24 9.07 28.16
CA ILE A 540 -18.68 9.29 27.96
C ILE A 540 -19.01 9.10 26.48
N PRO A 541 -19.95 8.21 26.12
CA PRO A 541 -20.34 8.00 24.71
C PRO A 541 -20.84 9.26 23.99
N THR A 542 -21.28 10.26 24.75
CA THR A 542 -21.84 11.53 24.26
C THR A 542 -20.95 12.75 24.53
N GLY A 543 -19.66 12.55 24.84
CA GLY A 543 -18.73 13.64 25.15
C GLY A 543 -18.85 14.78 24.14
N LYS A 544 -18.99 16.01 24.64
CA LYS A 544 -19.12 17.19 23.78
C LYS A 544 -17.75 17.68 23.34
N VAL A 545 -17.66 18.10 22.11
CA VAL A 545 -16.53 18.89 21.62
C VAL A 545 -17.04 20.29 21.27
N ALA A 546 -16.29 21.30 21.65
CA ALA A 546 -16.60 22.67 21.28
C ALA A 546 -15.35 23.31 20.65
N PHE A 547 -15.57 24.10 19.63
CA PHE A 547 -14.55 24.85 18.92
C PHE A 547 -14.70 26.34 19.20
N HIS A 548 -13.58 27.00 19.38
CA HIS A 548 -13.55 28.44 19.64
C HIS A 548 -12.60 29.07 18.62
N ASP A 549 -13.18 29.67 17.57
CA ASP A 549 -12.43 30.49 16.61
C ASP A 549 -12.26 31.88 17.21
N ARG A 550 -11.03 32.30 17.50
CA ARG A 550 -10.77 33.71 17.70
C ARG A 550 -10.86 34.39 16.34
N ALA A 551 -11.76 35.34 16.18
CA ALA A 551 -11.74 36.25 15.04
C ALA A 551 -10.34 36.87 14.92
N PRO A 552 -9.82 37.06 13.70
CA PRO A 552 -8.56 37.80 13.53
C PRO A 552 -8.74 39.20 14.15
N GLY A 553 -7.93 39.47 15.20
CA GLY A 553 -7.85 40.79 15.81
C GLY A 553 -7.07 41.75 14.92
#